data_16f26535b8c6308300307824b67fd016
#
_entry.id   16f26535b8c6308300307824b67fd016
#
_cell.length_a   1.000
_cell.length_b   1.000
_cell.length_c   1.000
_cell.angle_alpha   90.00
_cell.angle_beta   90.00
_cell.angle_gamma   90.00
#
_symmetry.space_group_name_H-M   'P 1'
#
loop_
_entity.id
_entity.type
_entity.pdbx_description
1 polymer ?
#
loop_
_entity_poly.entity_id
_entity_poly.type
_entity_poly.pdbx_seq_one_letter_code
_entity_poly.pdbx_strand_id
1 'polypeptide(L)'
;VAGGMLLLGIPRYRLPREVIDREVIMLKNLGVEFQFDTGFGTDVTLAQLKCEGFEAFFFAIGAHQSFKLGIPGESDFPQVKQAIDFLRDVALGDRQVPGKHAVVIGGGNVAIDAARTCLRLGCESVTLAYRRTRSEMPADTEEVEQAEEEGIRFEFLNIPSEIIGSRGQLEGLRCLKAKLISKEGQDRKYPVPIEGSEYTIGADVIICAIGQQVDAACMESVKGLEWTRRQTINVQMATMESSLEGIFAAGDAVTGPATVIEAIGGGKRAAESIDRWLSGIPQPSMPPVPTRRKRVEYLEVPAITKMTLKRPEMPLLNIDRRRTTFQQVELGHTENMVREEARRCLRCDICLRCGKCVEVCRDKMGVNALQMGYFDFDHPVKTDFRVTAERCIACGACAANCPTGAMRMDDKNGERILSLCGTILNRQKLVHCQDCGAVLGPVRYLDFVRKRMKTVARIKGN
;
A
#
# COMPACT_ATOMS: atom_id res chain seq x y z
N VAL A 1 -3.87 24.41 5.23
CA VAL A 1 -3.81 24.09 3.78
C VAL A 1 -4.51 22.77 3.50
N ALA A 2 -5.17 22.63 2.34
CA ALA A 2 -5.78 21.38 1.91
C ALA A 2 -4.72 20.41 1.36
N GLY A 3 -4.97 19.12 1.50
CA GLY A 3 -4.13 18.03 0.94
C GLY A 3 -3.35 17.24 1.97
N GLY A 4 -3.23 17.70 3.23
CA GLY A 4 -2.57 16.94 4.30
C GLY A 4 -1.21 16.37 3.90
N MET A 5 -0.96 15.09 4.15
CA MET A 5 0.31 14.43 3.84
C MET A 5 0.63 14.36 2.33
N LEU A 6 -0.37 14.39 1.45
CA LEU A 6 -0.14 14.49 0.00
C LEU A 6 0.62 15.77 -0.38
N LEU A 7 0.34 16.86 0.32
CA LEU A 7 0.97 18.15 0.08
C LEU A 7 2.19 18.40 0.97
N LEU A 8 2.11 18.00 2.25
CA LEU A 8 3.10 18.35 3.26
C LEU A 8 4.22 17.32 3.37
N GLY A 9 3.93 16.04 3.11
CA GLY A 9 4.89 14.94 3.25
C GLY A 9 5.50 14.46 1.94
N ILE A 10 4.70 14.44 0.85
CA ILE A 10 5.19 13.99 -0.45
C ILE A 10 5.81 15.17 -1.21
N PRO A 11 7.09 15.10 -1.59
CA PRO A 11 7.75 16.21 -2.28
C PRO A 11 7.12 16.53 -3.64
N ARG A 12 7.16 17.80 -4.02
CA ARG A 12 6.56 18.29 -5.26
C ARG A 12 7.12 17.61 -6.52
N TYR A 13 8.37 17.19 -6.50
CA TYR A 13 8.99 16.49 -7.64
C TYR A 13 8.44 15.07 -7.87
N ARG A 14 7.74 14.49 -6.87
CA ARG A 14 6.98 13.23 -7.00
C ARG A 14 5.50 13.47 -7.27
N LEU A 15 4.88 14.36 -6.49
CA LEU A 15 3.48 14.73 -6.63
C LEU A 15 3.34 16.24 -6.86
N PRO A 16 3.14 16.69 -8.10
CA PRO A 16 2.95 18.10 -8.41
C PRO A 16 1.75 18.69 -7.67
N ARG A 17 1.91 19.90 -7.14
CA ARG A 17 0.88 20.59 -6.36
C ARG A 17 -0.42 20.78 -7.16
N GLU A 18 -0.28 21.03 -8.44
CA GLU A 18 -1.37 21.27 -9.39
C GLU A 18 -2.35 20.07 -9.48
N VAL A 19 -1.88 18.86 -9.20
CA VAL A 19 -2.73 17.66 -9.14
C VAL A 19 -3.64 17.73 -7.90
N ILE A 20 -3.08 18.08 -6.75
CA ILE A 20 -3.83 18.21 -5.49
C ILE A 20 -4.82 19.38 -5.57
N ASP A 21 -4.37 20.52 -6.08
CA ASP A 21 -5.19 21.72 -6.21
C ASP A 21 -6.43 21.46 -7.09
N ARG A 22 -6.27 20.70 -8.16
CA ARG A 22 -7.36 20.31 -9.06
C ARG A 22 -8.43 19.48 -8.34
N GLU A 23 -8.02 18.51 -7.52
CA GLU A 23 -8.95 17.70 -6.71
C GLU A 23 -9.67 18.56 -5.65
N VAL A 24 -8.96 19.47 -4.98
CA VAL A 24 -9.54 20.39 -4.01
C VAL A 24 -10.57 21.33 -4.67
N ILE A 25 -10.25 21.87 -5.87
CA ILE A 25 -11.19 22.70 -6.63
C ILE A 25 -12.43 21.91 -7.02
N MET A 26 -12.28 20.66 -7.45
CA MET A 26 -13.41 19.80 -7.77
C MET A 26 -14.34 19.61 -6.54
N LEU A 27 -13.76 19.34 -5.37
CA LEU A 27 -14.55 19.19 -4.13
C LEU A 27 -15.27 20.47 -3.75
N LYS A 28 -14.62 21.65 -3.88
CA LYS A 28 -15.28 22.96 -3.67
C LYS A 28 -16.47 23.17 -4.62
N ASN A 29 -16.29 22.80 -5.89
CA ASN A 29 -17.36 22.91 -6.88
C ASN A 29 -18.54 21.97 -6.61
N LEU A 30 -18.33 20.88 -5.84
CA LEU A 30 -19.38 19.99 -5.36
C LEU A 30 -20.06 20.51 -4.08
N GLY A 31 -19.66 21.67 -3.55
CA GLY A 31 -20.27 22.29 -2.37
C GLY A 31 -19.60 21.94 -1.05
N VAL A 32 -18.40 21.31 -1.08
CA VAL A 32 -17.64 21.06 0.14
C VAL A 32 -17.03 22.36 0.66
N GLU A 33 -17.37 22.72 1.88
CA GLU A 33 -16.80 23.87 2.59
C GLU A 33 -15.48 23.50 3.28
N PHE A 34 -14.50 24.36 3.17
CA PHE A 34 -13.19 24.20 3.79
C PHE A 34 -12.96 25.31 4.81
N GLN A 35 -12.79 24.92 6.08
CA GLN A 35 -12.33 25.83 7.13
C GLN A 35 -10.85 25.58 7.39
N PHE A 36 -10.03 26.59 7.10
CA PHE A 36 -8.59 26.55 7.36
C PHE A 36 -8.28 27.29 8.67
N ASP A 37 -7.08 27.03 9.18
CA ASP A 37 -6.57 27.65 10.41
C ASP A 37 -7.51 27.47 11.61
N THR A 38 -8.18 26.30 11.63
CA THR A 38 -9.16 25.90 12.64
C THR A 38 -8.77 24.52 13.18
N GLY A 39 -8.31 24.47 14.42
CA GLY A 39 -7.88 23.26 15.09
C GLY A 39 -9.05 22.56 15.77
N PHE A 40 -9.27 21.28 15.43
CA PHE A 40 -10.21 20.46 16.18
C PHE A 40 -9.65 20.18 17.59
N GLY A 41 -10.48 20.39 18.62
CA GLY A 41 -10.10 20.26 20.02
C GLY A 41 -9.61 21.56 20.65
N THR A 42 -9.14 22.52 19.85
CA THR A 42 -8.72 23.87 20.31
C THR A 42 -9.71 24.96 19.92
N ASP A 43 -9.99 25.10 18.62
CA ASP A 43 -10.86 26.15 18.11
C ASP A 43 -12.30 25.69 17.93
N VAL A 44 -12.49 24.41 17.61
CA VAL A 44 -13.79 23.78 17.44
C VAL A 44 -13.83 22.42 18.15
N THR A 45 -14.95 22.13 18.79
CA THR A 45 -15.18 20.87 19.52
C THR A 45 -16.32 20.06 18.90
N LEU A 46 -16.34 18.74 19.17
CA LEU A 46 -17.43 17.87 18.74
C LEU A 46 -18.80 18.35 19.27
N ALA A 47 -18.83 18.89 20.50
CA ALA A 47 -20.06 19.40 21.11
C ALA A 47 -20.60 20.62 20.37
N GLN A 48 -19.74 21.55 19.97
CA GLN A 48 -20.13 22.72 19.18
C GLN A 48 -20.69 22.30 17.82
N LEU A 49 -19.98 21.39 17.09
CA LEU A 49 -20.46 20.91 15.80
C LEU A 49 -21.83 20.20 15.90
N LYS A 50 -22.05 19.43 16.98
CA LYS A 50 -23.37 18.85 17.25
C LYS A 50 -24.45 19.91 17.47
N CYS A 51 -24.12 20.99 18.19
CA CYS A 51 -25.05 22.13 18.37
C CYS A 51 -25.34 22.88 17.07
N GLU A 52 -24.41 22.88 16.12
CA GLU A 52 -24.58 23.44 14.76
C GLU A 52 -25.44 22.54 13.85
N GLY A 53 -25.81 21.35 14.31
CA GLY A 53 -26.69 20.43 13.59
C GLY A 53 -25.98 19.35 12.77
N PHE A 54 -24.67 19.18 12.93
CA PHE A 54 -23.99 18.05 12.32
C PHE A 54 -24.34 16.74 13.03
N GLU A 55 -24.78 15.73 12.29
CA GLU A 55 -25.22 14.44 12.83
C GLU A 55 -24.16 13.33 12.66
N ALA A 56 -23.28 13.42 11.67
CA ALA A 56 -22.19 12.46 11.44
C ALA A 56 -20.83 13.15 11.37
N PHE A 57 -19.80 12.48 11.87
CA PHE A 57 -18.44 13.02 12.00
C PHE A 57 -17.43 12.03 11.45
N PHE A 58 -16.51 12.50 10.64
CA PHE A 58 -15.46 11.67 10.04
C PHE A 58 -14.07 12.20 10.38
N PHE A 59 -13.29 11.39 11.12
CA PHE A 59 -11.93 11.73 11.50
C PHE A 59 -10.91 11.15 10.52
N ALA A 60 -10.24 12.02 9.78
CA ALA A 60 -9.16 11.70 8.85
C ALA A 60 -7.89 12.49 9.21
N ILE A 61 -7.56 12.54 10.51
CA ILE A 61 -6.48 13.35 11.07
C ILE A 61 -5.08 12.89 10.68
N GLY A 62 -4.95 11.71 10.07
CA GLY A 62 -3.66 11.15 9.63
C GLY A 62 -2.74 10.75 10.79
N ALA A 63 -1.43 10.68 10.51
CA ALA A 63 -0.37 10.38 11.46
C ALA A 63 0.78 11.38 11.24
N HIS A 64 0.76 12.50 11.94
CA HIS A 64 1.68 13.62 11.73
C HIS A 64 2.79 13.73 12.76
N GLN A 65 2.73 12.94 13.86
CA GLN A 65 3.75 12.98 14.89
C GLN A 65 4.86 11.98 14.61
N SER A 66 6.11 12.44 14.55
CA SER A 66 7.27 11.58 14.35
C SER A 66 7.66 10.81 15.61
N PHE A 67 8.14 9.58 15.45
CA PHE A 67 8.82 8.87 16.52
C PHE A 67 10.20 9.47 16.78
N LYS A 68 10.59 9.53 18.06
CA LYS A 68 11.94 9.89 18.47
C LYS A 68 12.87 8.66 18.43
N LEU A 69 14.16 8.88 18.13
CA LEU A 69 15.19 7.82 18.19
C LEU A 69 15.39 7.31 19.61
N GLY A 70 15.25 8.19 20.60
CA GLY A 70 15.48 7.87 22.01
C GLY A 70 16.95 7.60 22.34
N ILE A 71 17.88 8.24 21.63
CA ILE A 71 19.32 8.13 21.83
C ILE A 71 19.89 9.43 22.42
N PRO A 72 21.02 9.37 23.15
CA PRO A 72 21.72 10.56 23.64
C PRO A 72 22.00 11.57 22.54
N GLY A 73 21.84 12.85 22.83
CA GLY A 73 22.12 13.94 21.90
C GLY A 73 20.96 14.31 20.97
N GLU A 74 19.89 13.52 20.90
CA GLU A 74 18.79 13.78 19.94
C GLU A 74 18.12 15.14 20.13
N SER A 75 17.98 15.60 21.37
CA SER A 75 17.33 16.88 21.73
C SER A 75 18.31 18.02 21.97
N ASP A 76 19.64 17.76 21.90
CA ASP A 76 20.66 18.72 22.32
C ASP A 76 21.07 19.66 21.17
N PHE A 77 20.76 19.29 19.93
CA PHE A 77 21.20 20.02 18.75
C PHE A 77 20.00 20.41 17.87
N PRO A 78 19.83 21.72 17.56
CA PRO A 78 18.75 22.21 16.68
C PRO A 78 18.89 21.72 15.21
N GLN A 79 20.07 21.18 14.84
CA GLN A 79 20.33 20.59 13.54
C GLN A 79 19.76 19.17 13.41
N VAL A 80 19.22 18.58 14.49
CA VAL A 80 18.48 17.32 14.44
C VAL A 80 17.02 17.62 14.16
N LYS A 81 16.54 17.17 13.00
CA LYS A 81 15.18 17.47 12.51
C LYS A 81 14.38 16.17 12.35
N GLN A 82 13.08 16.27 12.56
CA GLN A 82 12.17 15.19 12.19
C GLN A 82 11.83 15.31 10.70
N ALA A 83 11.81 14.17 9.99
CA ALA A 83 11.67 14.18 8.52
C ALA A 83 10.34 14.80 8.05
N ILE A 84 9.25 14.56 8.78
CA ILE A 84 7.94 15.12 8.39
C ILE A 84 7.91 16.63 8.58
N ASP A 85 8.46 17.14 9.67
CA ASP A 85 8.55 18.58 9.90
C ASP A 85 9.43 19.24 8.83
N PHE A 86 10.59 18.64 8.53
CA PHE A 86 11.47 19.10 7.46
C PHE A 86 10.78 19.13 6.10
N LEU A 87 10.12 18.06 5.70
CA LEU A 87 9.40 17.98 4.41
C LEU A 87 8.23 18.95 4.35
N ARG A 88 7.49 19.12 5.46
CA ARG A 88 6.41 20.10 5.58
C ARG A 88 6.93 21.53 5.38
N ASP A 89 8.01 21.89 6.05
CA ASP A 89 8.56 23.24 5.96
C ASP A 89 9.04 23.55 4.53
N VAL A 90 9.69 22.57 3.88
CA VAL A 90 10.05 22.67 2.47
C VAL A 90 8.81 22.76 1.56
N ALA A 91 7.77 21.98 1.82
CA ALA A 91 6.52 22.05 1.05
C ALA A 91 5.82 23.40 1.19
N LEU A 92 5.95 24.05 2.36
CA LEU A 92 5.41 25.38 2.65
C LEU A 92 6.29 26.53 2.16
N GLY A 93 7.47 26.24 1.60
CA GLY A 93 8.30 27.23 0.91
C GLY A 93 9.68 27.46 1.52
N ASP A 94 10.05 26.76 2.57
CA ASP A 94 11.44 26.81 3.06
C ASP A 94 12.38 26.26 1.97
N ARG A 95 13.42 27.04 1.66
CA ARG A 95 14.44 26.68 0.66
C ARG A 95 15.85 26.82 1.23
N GLN A 96 15.96 26.94 2.55
CA GLN A 96 17.28 27.01 3.18
C GLN A 96 17.98 25.66 3.08
N VAL A 97 19.28 25.71 2.80
CA VAL A 97 20.12 24.51 2.84
C VAL A 97 20.23 24.05 4.29
N PRO A 98 19.77 22.85 4.63
CA PRO A 98 19.72 22.43 6.03
C PRO A 98 21.11 22.21 6.65
N GLY A 99 22.11 21.92 5.81
CA GLY A 99 23.50 21.68 6.15
C GLY A 99 24.28 21.24 4.90
N LYS A 100 25.60 21.11 4.99
CA LYS A 100 26.43 20.62 3.88
C LYS A 100 26.43 19.08 3.81
N HIS A 101 26.53 18.43 4.95
CA HIS A 101 26.64 16.98 5.09
C HIS A 101 25.46 16.45 5.88
N ALA A 102 24.45 15.93 5.16
CA ALA A 102 23.24 15.43 5.77
C ALA A 102 23.30 13.92 6.02
N VAL A 103 22.86 13.50 7.21
CA VAL A 103 22.58 12.09 7.51
C VAL A 103 21.07 11.92 7.72
N VAL A 104 20.46 11.03 6.94
CA VAL A 104 19.04 10.67 7.07
C VAL A 104 18.94 9.28 7.69
N ILE A 105 18.23 9.16 8.79
CA ILE A 105 18.07 7.88 9.52
C ILE A 105 16.72 7.28 9.19
N GLY A 106 16.71 6.14 8.50
CA GLY A 106 15.49 5.44 8.13
C GLY A 106 15.61 4.66 6.84
N GLY A 107 14.57 3.91 6.46
CA GLY A 107 14.58 3.08 5.24
C GLY A 107 13.22 3.04 4.53
N GLY A 108 12.27 3.89 4.92
CA GLY A 108 10.97 4.04 4.26
C GLY A 108 10.95 5.17 3.23
N ASN A 109 9.83 5.32 2.50
CA ASN A 109 9.67 6.37 1.49
C ASN A 109 9.95 7.77 2.04
N VAL A 110 9.57 8.07 3.28
CA VAL A 110 9.85 9.36 3.93
C VAL A 110 11.35 9.63 4.06
N ALA A 111 12.16 8.58 4.32
CA ALA A 111 13.62 8.73 4.38
C ALA A 111 14.22 9.02 3.01
N ILE A 112 13.74 8.34 1.96
CA ILE A 112 14.15 8.59 0.58
C ILE A 112 13.74 10.02 0.17
N ASP A 113 12.51 10.43 0.47
CA ASP A 113 12.01 11.78 0.16
C ASP A 113 12.83 12.87 0.87
N ALA A 114 13.16 12.68 2.15
CA ALA A 114 13.98 13.62 2.90
C ALA A 114 15.41 13.71 2.33
N ALA A 115 16.02 12.56 2.03
CA ALA A 115 17.38 12.50 1.47
C ALA A 115 17.47 13.18 0.09
N ARG A 116 16.53 12.88 -0.81
CA ARG A 116 16.44 13.49 -2.14
C ARG A 116 16.13 14.99 -2.05
N THR A 117 15.35 15.41 -1.06
CA THR A 117 15.05 16.82 -0.79
C THR A 117 16.30 17.57 -0.31
N CYS A 118 17.14 16.98 0.56
CA CYS A 118 18.41 17.57 0.98
C CYS A 118 19.32 17.87 -0.20
N LEU A 119 19.47 16.95 -1.15
CA LEU A 119 20.25 17.19 -2.37
C LEU A 119 19.70 18.39 -3.17
N ARG A 120 18.39 18.46 -3.35
CA ARG A 120 17.71 19.54 -4.10
C ARG A 120 17.84 20.89 -3.44
N LEU A 121 17.99 20.93 -2.13
CA LEU A 121 18.26 22.15 -1.36
C LEU A 121 19.73 22.57 -1.41
N GLY A 122 20.66 21.70 -1.87
CA GLY A 122 22.06 22.02 -2.07
C GLY A 122 23.02 21.42 -1.05
N CYS A 123 22.64 20.37 -0.32
CA CYS A 123 23.60 19.61 0.48
C CYS A 123 24.70 19.02 -0.41
N GLU A 124 25.95 19.13 0.02
CA GLU A 124 27.12 18.63 -0.71
C GLU A 124 27.20 17.10 -0.70
N SER A 125 26.77 16.49 0.42
CA SER A 125 26.63 15.04 0.54
C SER A 125 25.43 14.65 1.38
N VAL A 126 24.80 13.53 1.01
CA VAL A 126 23.70 12.94 1.76
C VAL A 126 23.97 11.45 1.96
N THR A 127 23.91 11.01 3.21
CA THR A 127 24.05 9.61 3.61
C THR A 127 22.76 9.12 4.25
N LEU A 128 22.19 8.02 3.75
CA LEU A 128 21.02 7.38 4.33
C LEU A 128 21.50 6.20 5.19
N ALA A 129 21.28 6.29 6.51
CA ALA A 129 21.65 5.27 7.49
C ALA A 129 20.45 4.36 7.79
N TYR A 130 20.60 3.07 7.49
CA TYR A 130 19.53 2.10 7.69
C TYR A 130 19.98 0.86 8.47
N ARG A 131 19.17 0.45 9.46
CA ARG A 131 19.53 -0.64 10.40
C ARG A 131 19.43 -2.05 9.83
N ARG A 132 18.92 -2.23 8.60
CA ARG A 132 18.82 -3.52 7.90
C ARG A 132 19.51 -3.44 6.55
N THR A 133 19.30 -4.44 5.71
CA THR A 133 19.84 -4.47 4.34
C THR A 133 18.89 -3.81 3.34
N ARG A 134 19.37 -3.64 2.10
CA ARG A 134 18.57 -3.09 1.00
C ARG A 134 17.28 -3.88 0.76
N SER A 135 17.34 -5.20 0.80
CA SER A 135 16.18 -6.08 0.56
C SER A 135 15.07 -5.94 1.59
N GLU A 136 15.38 -5.39 2.77
CA GLU A 136 14.40 -5.20 3.84
C GLU A 136 13.94 -3.74 3.98
N MET A 137 14.34 -2.87 3.05
CA MET A 137 13.82 -1.50 3.00
C MET A 137 12.33 -1.53 2.65
N PRO A 138 11.47 -0.84 3.43
CA PRO A 138 10.07 -0.68 3.09
C PRO A 138 9.82 0.39 2.01
N ALA A 139 10.85 1.13 1.60
CA ALA A 139 10.77 2.10 0.51
C ALA A 139 10.58 1.40 -0.83
N ASP A 140 9.91 2.08 -1.76
CA ASP A 140 9.75 1.61 -3.12
C ASP A 140 11.11 1.43 -3.81
N THR A 141 11.28 0.29 -4.50
CA THR A 141 12.57 -0.07 -5.12
C THR A 141 13.00 0.94 -6.17
N GLU A 142 12.07 1.45 -6.99
CA GLU A 142 12.38 2.45 -8.03
C GLU A 142 12.83 3.77 -7.39
N GLU A 143 12.23 4.17 -6.25
CA GLU A 143 12.64 5.37 -5.50
C GLU A 143 14.03 5.23 -4.87
N VAL A 144 14.38 4.03 -4.39
CA VAL A 144 15.72 3.72 -3.87
C VAL A 144 16.76 3.80 -4.99
N GLU A 145 16.47 3.22 -6.16
CA GLU A 145 17.33 3.27 -7.33
C GLU A 145 17.55 4.70 -7.82
N GLN A 146 16.50 5.49 -7.93
CA GLN A 146 16.60 6.90 -8.29
C GLN A 146 17.41 7.72 -7.27
N ALA A 147 17.31 7.41 -5.99
CA ALA A 147 18.09 8.07 -4.95
C ALA A 147 19.59 7.76 -5.07
N GLU A 148 19.95 6.51 -5.40
CA GLU A 148 21.34 6.11 -5.68
C GLU A 148 21.89 6.80 -6.92
N GLU A 149 21.10 6.84 -8.01
CA GLU A 149 21.47 7.56 -9.24
C GLU A 149 21.70 9.06 -8.98
N GLU A 150 20.92 9.68 -8.10
CA GLU A 150 21.08 11.06 -7.67
C GLU A 150 22.33 11.29 -6.79
N GLY A 151 23.01 10.22 -6.34
CA GLY A 151 24.27 10.28 -5.58
C GLY A 151 24.11 10.19 -4.07
N ILE A 152 22.96 9.75 -3.56
CA ILE A 152 22.76 9.46 -2.14
C ILE A 152 23.56 8.20 -1.78
N ARG A 153 24.35 8.27 -0.71
CA ARG A 153 25.06 7.12 -0.17
C ARG A 153 24.20 6.34 0.81
N PHE A 154 24.22 5.02 0.72
CA PHE A 154 23.47 4.14 1.61
C PHE A 154 24.44 3.40 2.55
N GLU A 155 24.24 3.58 3.84
CA GLU A 155 24.92 2.88 4.92
C GLU A 155 23.97 1.88 5.55
N PHE A 156 24.10 0.61 5.14
CA PHE A 156 23.26 -0.49 5.65
C PHE A 156 23.84 -1.12 6.91
N LEU A 157 22.97 -1.86 7.64
CA LEU A 157 23.33 -2.54 8.88
C LEU A 157 23.94 -1.59 9.91
N ASN A 158 23.30 -0.45 10.07
CA ASN A 158 23.77 0.68 10.85
C ASN A 158 22.75 1.02 11.94
N ILE A 159 23.10 0.84 13.21
CA ILE A 159 22.27 1.19 14.35
C ILE A 159 22.80 2.48 14.96
N PRO A 160 22.04 3.58 14.91
CA PRO A 160 22.34 4.81 15.63
C PRO A 160 22.46 4.56 17.13
N SER A 161 23.48 5.08 17.79
CA SER A 161 23.69 4.94 19.22
C SER A 161 23.78 6.26 19.98
N GLU A 162 24.28 7.31 19.33
CA GLU A 162 24.43 8.64 19.95
C GLU A 162 24.58 9.70 18.86
N ILE A 163 24.04 10.88 19.11
CA ILE A 163 24.28 12.08 18.29
C ILE A 163 25.34 12.90 19.02
N ILE A 164 26.45 13.17 18.32
CA ILE A 164 27.62 13.81 18.91
C ILE A 164 27.84 15.21 18.36
N GLY A 165 28.32 16.08 19.22
CA GLY A 165 28.69 17.44 18.88
C GLY A 165 29.33 18.16 20.04
N SER A 166 29.78 19.37 19.79
CA SER A 166 30.41 20.21 20.81
C SER A 166 29.94 21.66 20.68
N ARG A 167 29.89 22.36 21.81
CA ARG A 167 29.52 23.79 21.88
C ARG A 167 28.22 24.14 21.14
N GLY A 168 27.23 23.22 21.16
CA GLY A 168 25.93 23.41 20.48
C GLY A 168 25.96 23.18 18.98
N GLN A 169 27.07 22.70 18.45
CA GLN A 169 27.20 22.34 17.04
C GLN A 169 27.25 20.82 16.86
N LEU A 170 26.46 20.31 15.93
CA LEU A 170 26.43 18.92 15.54
C LEU A 170 27.72 18.56 14.78
N GLU A 171 28.34 17.45 15.14
CA GLU A 171 29.54 16.91 14.47
C GLU A 171 29.26 15.60 13.74
N GLY A 172 28.24 14.83 14.18
CA GLY A 172 27.91 13.58 13.52
C GLY A 172 27.01 12.65 14.31
N LEU A 173 26.86 11.46 13.73
CA LEU A 173 26.10 10.34 14.24
C LEU A 173 27.04 9.17 14.59
N ARG A 174 27.07 8.78 15.85
CA ARG A 174 27.76 7.54 16.27
C ARG A 174 26.84 6.36 16.03
N CYS A 175 27.38 5.32 15.45
CA CYS A 175 26.65 4.13 15.02
C CYS A 175 27.40 2.86 15.42
N LEU A 176 26.64 1.77 15.58
CA LEU A 176 27.17 0.41 15.66
C LEU A 176 26.78 -0.35 14.37
N LYS A 177 27.69 -1.20 13.91
CA LYS A 177 27.32 -2.17 12.87
C LYS A 177 26.32 -3.20 13.41
N ALA A 178 25.45 -3.68 12.56
CA ALA A 178 24.43 -4.65 12.92
C ALA A 178 24.61 -5.97 12.17
N LYS A 179 24.13 -7.04 12.77
CA LYS A 179 23.86 -8.32 12.11
C LYS A 179 22.38 -8.61 12.19
N LEU A 180 21.84 -9.25 11.15
CA LEU A 180 20.44 -9.65 11.13
C LEU A 180 20.28 -11.07 11.68
N ILE A 181 19.37 -11.22 12.65
CA ILE A 181 19.01 -12.52 13.20
C ILE A 181 17.53 -12.79 12.90
N SER A 182 17.20 -14.05 12.56
CA SER A 182 15.81 -14.51 12.45
C SER A 182 15.29 -14.84 13.86
N LYS A 183 14.08 -14.39 14.17
CA LYS A 183 13.35 -14.82 15.36
C LYS A 183 12.24 -15.79 14.94
N GLU A 184 12.09 -16.88 15.68
CA GLU A 184 11.06 -17.87 15.45
C GLU A 184 9.66 -17.23 15.49
N GLY A 185 8.83 -17.48 14.47
CA GLY A 185 7.50 -16.88 14.33
C GLY A 185 7.45 -15.44 13.80
N GLN A 186 8.57 -14.88 13.33
CA GLN A 186 8.61 -13.56 12.68
C GLN A 186 9.24 -13.66 11.29
N ASP A 187 8.51 -13.20 10.29
CA ASP A 187 9.00 -13.19 8.89
C ASP A 187 10.13 -12.16 8.67
N ARG A 188 10.18 -11.12 9.50
CA ARG A 188 11.15 -10.02 9.35
C ARG A 188 12.33 -10.18 10.30
N LYS A 189 13.54 -10.21 9.74
CA LYS A 189 14.79 -10.29 10.50
C LYS A 189 14.99 -9.08 11.41
N TYR A 190 15.60 -9.33 12.57
CA TYR A 190 15.83 -8.33 13.60
C TYR A 190 17.30 -7.88 13.61
N PRO A 191 17.60 -6.56 13.56
CA PRO A 191 18.95 -6.05 13.63
C PRO A 191 19.46 -6.09 15.08
N VAL A 192 20.64 -6.67 15.29
CA VAL A 192 21.31 -6.72 16.59
C VAL A 192 22.65 -6.03 16.45
N PRO A 193 23.00 -5.11 17.36
CA PRO A 193 24.30 -4.43 17.33
C PRO A 193 25.45 -5.41 17.53
N ILE A 194 26.57 -5.12 16.89
CA ILE A 194 27.84 -5.81 17.09
C ILE A 194 28.66 -4.95 18.07
N GLU A 195 28.94 -5.47 19.24
CA GLU A 195 29.73 -4.78 20.25
C GLU A 195 31.15 -4.50 19.74
N GLY A 196 31.71 -3.33 20.07
CA GLY A 196 33.05 -2.90 19.65
C GLY A 196 33.12 -2.50 18.17
N SER A 197 31.99 -2.28 17.49
CA SER A 197 31.94 -1.87 16.08
C SER A 197 31.55 -0.41 15.90
N GLU A 198 31.74 0.40 16.93
CA GLU A 198 31.38 1.81 16.94
C GLU A 198 32.15 2.57 15.87
N TYR A 199 31.44 3.43 15.15
CA TYR A 199 32.06 4.37 14.21
C TYR A 199 31.18 5.62 14.10
N THR A 200 31.71 6.67 13.52
CA THR A 200 31.04 7.94 13.37
C THR A 200 30.83 8.28 11.90
N ILE A 201 29.62 8.70 11.57
CA ILE A 201 29.29 9.34 10.29
C ILE A 201 29.26 10.84 10.57
N GLY A 202 30.20 11.59 9.96
CA GLY A 202 30.23 13.05 10.08
C GLY A 202 29.00 13.69 9.45
N ALA A 203 28.39 14.62 10.16
CA ALA A 203 27.19 15.34 9.70
C ALA A 203 27.07 16.69 10.39
N ASP A 204 26.54 17.65 9.68
CA ASP A 204 26.14 18.96 10.22
C ASP A 204 24.59 19.13 10.26
N VAL A 205 23.88 18.16 9.73
CA VAL A 205 22.43 17.99 9.90
C VAL A 205 22.04 16.51 9.95
N ILE A 206 21.14 16.16 10.85
CA ILE A 206 20.56 14.82 10.95
C ILE A 206 19.03 14.93 10.77
N ILE A 207 18.49 14.05 9.94
CA ILE A 207 17.04 13.97 9.70
C ILE A 207 16.52 12.60 10.11
N CYS A 208 15.63 12.56 11.11
CA CYS A 208 15.07 11.33 11.65
C CYS A 208 13.79 10.93 10.91
N ALA A 209 13.84 9.81 10.18
CA ALA A 209 12.76 9.27 9.37
C ALA A 209 12.39 7.83 9.78
N ILE A 210 12.22 7.59 11.09
CA ILE A 210 12.05 6.26 11.68
C ILE A 210 10.58 5.83 11.86
N GLY A 211 9.64 6.63 11.39
CA GLY A 211 8.21 6.37 11.42
C GLY A 211 7.40 7.49 12.06
N GLN A 212 6.10 7.30 12.04
CA GLN A 212 5.11 8.28 12.46
C GLN A 212 4.02 7.61 13.30
N GLN A 213 3.30 8.42 14.07
CA GLN A 213 2.13 8.02 14.85
C GLN A 213 1.04 9.10 14.76
N VAL A 214 -0.15 8.71 15.16
CA VAL A 214 -1.29 9.62 15.25
C VAL A 214 -1.05 10.59 16.43
N ASP A 215 -1.32 11.87 16.20
CA ASP A 215 -1.38 12.83 17.29
C ASP A 215 -2.76 12.75 17.95
N ALA A 216 -2.80 12.09 19.11
CA ALA A 216 -4.04 11.91 19.87
C ALA A 216 -4.47 13.17 20.65
N ALA A 217 -3.60 14.17 20.80
CA ALA A 217 -3.88 15.35 21.64
C ALA A 217 -5.10 16.14 21.14
N CYS A 218 -5.27 16.28 19.83
CA CYS A 218 -6.45 16.95 19.25
C CYS A 218 -7.78 16.23 19.53
N MET A 219 -7.73 14.97 19.95
CA MET A 219 -8.91 14.13 20.20
C MET A 219 -9.24 13.98 21.69
N GLU A 220 -8.49 14.57 22.60
CA GLU A 220 -8.71 14.45 24.06
C GLU A 220 -10.10 14.93 24.50
N SER A 221 -10.69 15.87 23.76
CA SER A 221 -12.05 16.36 23.99
C SER A 221 -13.15 15.34 23.62
N VAL A 222 -12.83 14.30 22.84
CA VAL A 222 -13.79 13.27 22.39
C VAL A 222 -13.79 12.11 23.39
N LYS A 223 -14.52 12.31 24.48
CA LYS A 223 -14.62 11.31 25.55
C LYS A 223 -15.30 10.02 25.08
N GLY A 224 -14.73 8.87 25.46
CA GLY A 224 -15.27 7.56 25.12
C GLY A 224 -14.80 7.01 23.78
N LEU A 225 -13.99 7.74 23.03
CA LEU A 225 -13.36 7.23 21.82
C LEU A 225 -12.29 6.18 22.20
N GLU A 226 -12.41 4.97 21.65
CA GLU A 226 -11.46 3.90 21.93
C GLU A 226 -10.24 3.97 21.01
N TRP A 227 -9.09 3.64 21.59
CA TRP A 227 -7.81 3.59 20.90
C TRP A 227 -7.22 2.19 20.91
N THR A 228 -6.54 1.82 19.85
CA THR A 228 -5.80 0.57 19.79
C THR A 228 -4.50 0.66 20.61
N ARG A 229 -3.83 -0.47 20.82
CA ARG A 229 -2.49 -0.50 21.46
C ARG A 229 -1.44 0.28 20.67
N ARG A 230 -1.68 0.56 19.39
CA ARG A 230 -0.78 1.32 18.50
C ARG A 230 -1.10 2.81 18.48
N GLN A 231 -1.95 3.30 19.38
CA GLN A 231 -2.37 4.71 19.41
C GLN A 231 -3.08 5.15 18.12
N THR A 232 -3.87 4.26 17.51
CA THR A 232 -4.76 4.58 16.39
C THR A 232 -6.20 4.48 16.82
N ILE A 233 -7.12 5.18 16.13
CA ILE A 233 -8.55 5.12 16.44
C ILE A 233 -9.08 3.71 16.19
N ASN A 234 -9.75 3.12 17.18
CA ASN A 234 -10.38 1.82 17.03
C ASN A 234 -11.70 1.94 16.25
N VAL A 235 -11.82 1.21 15.13
CA VAL A 235 -13.03 1.20 14.29
C VAL A 235 -13.41 -0.21 13.88
N GLN A 236 -14.66 -0.40 13.55
CA GLN A 236 -15.12 -1.60 12.85
C GLN A 236 -14.68 -1.51 11.38
N MET A 237 -13.73 -2.32 10.96
CA MET A 237 -13.09 -2.24 9.64
C MET A 237 -14.05 -2.37 8.44
N ALA A 238 -15.21 -2.95 8.62
CA ALA A 238 -16.23 -3.08 7.58
C ALA A 238 -16.97 -1.77 7.32
N THR A 239 -17.22 -0.98 8.36
CA THR A 239 -18.04 0.25 8.32
C THR A 239 -17.24 1.52 8.59
N MET A 240 -16.01 1.40 9.10
CA MET A 240 -15.21 2.53 9.57
C MET A 240 -15.84 3.29 10.76
N GLU A 241 -16.83 2.72 11.43
CA GLU A 241 -17.50 3.27 12.59
C GLU A 241 -16.63 3.08 13.84
N SER A 242 -16.52 4.13 14.67
CA SER A 242 -15.76 4.07 15.91
C SER A 242 -16.59 3.44 17.05
N SER A 243 -16.03 3.48 18.27
CA SER A 243 -16.78 3.11 19.49
C SER A 243 -17.95 4.06 19.83
N LEU A 244 -18.02 5.21 19.17
CA LEU A 244 -19.03 6.23 19.39
C LEU A 244 -19.97 6.33 18.18
N GLU A 245 -21.25 6.34 18.46
CA GLU A 245 -22.34 6.41 17.47
C GLU A 245 -22.25 7.70 16.63
N GLY A 246 -22.37 7.57 15.30
CA GLY A 246 -22.24 8.67 14.35
C GLY A 246 -20.83 9.20 14.14
N ILE A 247 -19.82 8.53 14.71
CA ILE A 247 -18.42 8.90 14.56
C ILE A 247 -17.67 7.83 13.79
N PHE A 248 -17.04 8.24 12.69
CA PHE A 248 -16.31 7.40 11.77
C PHE A 248 -14.85 7.87 11.65
N ALA A 249 -13.94 6.96 11.32
CA ALA A 249 -12.55 7.31 11.06
C ALA A 249 -11.94 6.40 9.99
N ALA A 250 -10.96 6.91 9.24
CA ALA A 250 -10.21 6.11 8.28
C ALA A 250 -8.81 6.71 7.98
N GLY A 251 -8.08 6.04 7.08
CA GLY A 251 -6.70 6.40 6.73
C GLY A 251 -5.73 6.14 7.87
N ASP A 252 -4.62 6.88 7.90
CA ASP A 252 -3.54 6.66 8.86
C ASP A 252 -3.97 6.86 10.31
N ALA A 253 -5.07 7.58 10.55
CA ALA A 253 -5.67 7.69 11.88
C ALA A 253 -6.13 6.34 12.46
N VAL A 254 -6.42 5.36 11.58
CA VAL A 254 -6.92 4.03 11.92
C VAL A 254 -5.85 2.96 11.71
N THR A 255 -5.14 3.00 10.59
CA THR A 255 -4.17 1.96 10.21
C THR A 255 -2.76 2.21 10.76
N GLY A 256 -2.47 3.43 11.20
CA GLY A 256 -1.11 3.96 11.26
C GLY A 256 -0.64 4.36 9.86
N PRO A 257 0.59 4.88 9.71
CA PRO A 257 1.13 5.29 8.41
C PRO A 257 1.07 4.15 7.39
N ALA A 258 0.35 4.41 6.28
CA ALA A 258 0.09 3.44 5.23
C ALA A 258 0.12 4.11 3.85
N THR A 259 -0.52 3.51 2.85
CA THR A 259 -0.54 4.04 1.49
C THR A 259 -1.72 4.97 1.24
N VAL A 260 -1.55 5.88 0.28
CA VAL A 260 -2.63 6.80 -0.17
C VAL A 260 -3.87 6.02 -0.65
N ILE A 261 -3.66 4.89 -1.34
CA ILE A 261 -4.76 4.08 -1.86
C ILE A 261 -5.58 3.42 -0.73
N GLU A 262 -4.93 3.03 0.37
CA GLU A 262 -5.61 2.50 1.56
C GLU A 262 -6.43 3.58 2.25
N ALA A 263 -5.89 4.80 2.37
CA ALA A 263 -6.60 5.94 2.92
C ALA A 263 -7.85 6.29 2.09
N ILE A 264 -7.73 6.34 0.74
CA ILE A 264 -8.85 6.55 -0.18
C ILE A 264 -9.89 5.43 -0.03
N GLY A 265 -9.44 4.17 0.05
CA GLY A 265 -10.32 3.02 0.23
C GLY A 265 -11.09 3.06 1.56
N GLY A 266 -10.41 3.49 2.62
CA GLY A 266 -11.03 3.72 3.94
C GLY A 266 -12.07 4.84 3.90
N GLY A 267 -11.72 5.98 3.28
CA GLY A 267 -12.63 7.11 3.11
C GLY A 267 -13.90 6.76 2.33
N LYS A 268 -13.78 5.97 1.25
CA LYS A 268 -14.95 5.50 0.49
C LYS A 268 -15.88 4.63 1.33
N ARG A 269 -15.32 3.68 2.11
CA ARG A 269 -16.14 2.85 3.02
C ARG A 269 -16.81 3.68 4.09
N ALA A 270 -16.09 4.64 4.68
CA ALA A 270 -16.68 5.55 5.66
C ALA A 270 -17.82 6.38 5.06
N ALA A 271 -17.66 6.90 3.85
CA ALA A 271 -18.71 7.68 3.16
C ALA A 271 -19.97 6.85 2.92
N GLU A 272 -19.85 5.60 2.44
CA GLU A 272 -20.98 4.69 2.29
C GLU A 272 -21.69 4.39 3.63
N SER A 273 -20.92 4.26 4.70
CA SER A 273 -21.45 4.00 6.04
C SER A 273 -22.13 5.23 6.65
N ILE A 274 -21.58 6.42 6.44
CA ILE A 274 -22.17 7.69 6.86
C ILE A 274 -23.50 7.93 6.13
N ASP A 275 -23.55 7.70 4.82
CA ASP A 275 -24.79 7.83 4.03
C ASP A 275 -25.89 6.91 4.56
N ARG A 276 -25.54 5.65 4.86
CA ARG A 276 -26.48 4.69 5.48
C ARG A 276 -26.92 5.13 6.88
N TRP A 277 -26.00 5.63 7.68
CA TRP A 277 -26.27 6.15 9.02
C TRP A 277 -27.31 7.30 8.96
N LEU A 278 -27.04 8.31 8.16
CA LEU A 278 -27.91 9.48 8.00
C LEU A 278 -29.29 9.10 7.38
N SER A 279 -29.33 8.04 6.58
CA SER A 279 -30.55 7.52 5.96
C SER A 279 -31.33 6.54 6.87
N GLY A 280 -30.83 6.23 8.08
CA GLY A 280 -31.44 5.24 8.97
C GLY A 280 -31.39 3.80 8.44
N ILE A 281 -30.49 3.51 7.50
CA ILE A 281 -30.33 2.18 6.89
C ILE A 281 -29.31 1.37 7.73
N PRO A 282 -29.64 0.12 8.11
CA PRO A 282 -28.71 -0.71 8.89
C PRO A 282 -27.35 -0.88 8.22
N GLN A 283 -26.29 -0.84 9.01
CA GLN A 283 -24.93 -1.06 8.54
C GLN A 283 -24.75 -2.52 8.06
N PRO A 284 -23.98 -2.77 6.98
CA PRO A 284 -23.71 -4.11 6.54
C PRO A 284 -22.76 -4.83 7.52
N SER A 285 -23.05 -6.07 7.82
CA SER A 285 -22.15 -6.92 8.65
C SER A 285 -20.85 -7.30 7.95
N MET A 286 -20.80 -7.13 6.64
CA MET A 286 -19.62 -7.37 5.79
C MET A 286 -19.58 -6.29 4.69
N PRO A 287 -18.37 -5.92 4.21
CA PRO A 287 -18.27 -5.01 3.08
C PRO A 287 -19.05 -5.54 1.90
N PRO A 288 -19.74 -4.67 1.12
CA PRO A 288 -20.54 -5.09 -0.01
C PRO A 288 -19.68 -5.88 -1.01
N VAL A 289 -20.16 -7.06 -1.38
CA VAL A 289 -19.55 -7.84 -2.45
C VAL A 289 -19.76 -7.05 -3.74
N PRO A 290 -18.69 -6.73 -4.50
CA PRO A 290 -18.86 -5.96 -5.71
C PRO A 290 -19.85 -6.59 -6.66
N THR A 291 -20.80 -5.80 -7.15
CA THR A 291 -21.80 -6.24 -8.10
C THR A 291 -21.14 -6.72 -9.40
N ARG A 292 -21.70 -7.76 -9.99
CA ARG A 292 -21.19 -8.39 -11.21
C ARG A 292 -21.11 -7.35 -12.35
N ARG A 293 -19.90 -7.01 -12.79
CA ARG A 293 -19.69 -6.09 -13.91
C ARG A 293 -20.17 -6.74 -15.22
N LYS A 294 -20.61 -5.89 -16.18
CA LYS A 294 -20.99 -6.34 -17.51
C LYS A 294 -19.84 -7.16 -18.12
N ARG A 295 -20.17 -8.29 -18.74
CA ARG A 295 -19.21 -9.19 -19.38
C ARG A 295 -18.41 -8.42 -20.43
N VAL A 296 -17.08 -8.39 -20.31
CA VAL A 296 -16.17 -7.78 -21.28
C VAL A 296 -15.55 -8.91 -22.09
N GLU A 297 -15.52 -8.76 -23.42
CA GLU A 297 -14.81 -9.69 -24.29
C GLU A 297 -13.31 -9.53 -24.11
N TYR A 298 -12.60 -10.64 -23.99
CA TYR A 298 -11.16 -10.65 -23.89
C TYR A 298 -10.53 -10.75 -25.28
N LEU A 299 -9.47 -9.96 -25.48
CA LEU A 299 -8.57 -10.17 -26.60
C LEU A 299 -7.64 -11.36 -26.28
N GLU A 300 -7.74 -12.44 -27.06
CA GLU A 300 -6.72 -13.49 -27.03
C GLU A 300 -5.43 -12.95 -27.63
N VAL A 301 -4.45 -12.66 -26.78
CA VAL A 301 -3.12 -12.28 -27.23
C VAL A 301 -2.26 -13.53 -27.26
N PRO A 302 -1.65 -13.88 -28.41
CA PRO A 302 -0.75 -15.04 -28.51
C PRO A 302 0.38 -14.98 -27.49
N ALA A 303 0.75 -16.12 -26.89
CA ALA A 303 1.77 -16.17 -25.85
C ALA A 303 3.11 -15.56 -26.31
N ILE A 304 3.49 -15.80 -27.57
CA ILE A 304 4.71 -15.25 -28.17
C ILE A 304 4.67 -13.70 -28.21
N THR A 305 3.52 -13.12 -28.53
CA THR A 305 3.34 -11.66 -28.54
C THR A 305 3.48 -11.08 -27.13
N LYS A 306 2.94 -11.77 -26.10
CA LYS A 306 3.09 -11.36 -24.68
C LYS A 306 4.55 -11.38 -24.23
N MET A 307 5.36 -12.30 -24.75
CA MET A 307 6.78 -12.43 -24.41
C MET A 307 7.66 -11.40 -25.11
N THR A 308 7.29 -10.97 -26.31
CA THR A 308 8.10 -10.07 -27.15
C THR A 308 7.81 -8.58 -26.91
N LEU A 309 6.60 -8.23 -26.44
CA LEU A 309 6.25 -6.85 -26.13
C LEU A 309 6.89 -6.40 -24.82
N LYS A 310 7.87 -5.50 -24.90
CA LYS A 310 8.50 -4.89 -23.73
C LYS A 310 7.58 -3.81 -23.15
N ARG A 311 7.67 -3.61 -21.83
CA ARG A 311 7.03 -2.48 -21.13
C ARG A 311 7.75 -1.19 -21.56
N PRO A 312 7.02 -0.12 -21.98
CA PRO A 312 7.62 1.18 -22.16
C PRO A 312 8.22 1.69 -20.84
N GLU A 313 9.43 2.20 -20.90
CA GLU A 313 10.09 2.80 -19.74
C GLU A 313 9.56 4.22 -19.51
N MET A 314 9.30 4.58 -18.24
CA MET A 314 8.87 5.92 -17.87
C MET A 314 9.99 6.93 -18.17
N PRO A 315 9.73 7.96 -19.00
CA PRO A 315 10.71 9.02 -19.20
C PRO A 315 10.97 9.80 -17.92
N LEU A 316 12.22 9.94 -17.57
CA LEU A 316 12.66 10.66 -16.38
C LEU A 316 13.37 11.97 -16.73
N LEU A 317 13.24 12.95 -15.85
CA LEU A 317 14.01 14.19 -15.91
C LEU A 317 15.51 13.85 -15.83
N ASN A 318 16.35 14.59 -16.57
CA ASN A 318 17.81 14.39 -16.55
C ASN A 318 18.36 14.50 -15.11
N ILE A 319 19.36 13.66 -14.81
CA ILE A 319 19.95 13.50 -13.48
C ILE A 319 20.45 14.82 -12.87
N ASP A 320 21.12 15.67 -13.65
CA ASP A 320 21.65 16.95 -13.16
C ASP A 320 20.51 17.89 -12.73
N ARG A 321 19.40 17.86 -13.48
CA ARG A 321 18.22 18.63 -13.12
C ARG A 321 17.45 18.01 -11.96
N ARG A 322 17.39 16.67 -11.87
CA ARG A 322 16.76 16.00 -10.71
C ARG A 322 17.41 16.40 -9.39
N ARG A 323 18.74 16.56 -9.37
CA ARG A 323 19.51 16.90 -8.16
C ARG A 323 19.34 18.36 -7.71
N THR A 324 18.92 19.24 -8.59
CA THR A 324 18.96 20.72 -8.35
C THR A 324 17.61 21.39 -8.43
N THR A 325 16.55 20.68 -8.81
CA THR A 325 15.22 21.27 -8.97
C THR A 325 14.12 20.45 -8.32
N PHE A 326 13.01 21.10 -8.01
CA PHE A 326 11.78 20.45 -7.54
C PHE A 326 10.78 20.19 -8.68
N GLN A 327 11.24 20.20 -9.93
CA GLN A 327 10.41 19.80 -11.07
C GLN A 327 10.06 18.32 -10.99
N GLN A 328 8.92 17.95 -11.56
CA GLN A 328 8.48 16.56 -11.60
C GLN A 328 9.55 15.67 -12.25
N VAL A 329 9.90 14.59 -11.57
CA VAL A 329 10.93 13.65 -12.02
C VAL A 329 10.39 12.74 -13.11
N GLU A 330 9.22 12.14 -12.90
CA GLU A 330 8.55 11.29 -13.88
C GLU A 330 7.74 12.14 -14.86
N LEU A 331 8.16 12.14 -16.12
CA LEU A 331 7.59 13.04 -17.13
C LEU A 331 6.28 12.54 -17.75
N GLY A 332 5.87 11.30 -17.40
CA GLY A 332 4.70 10.67 -17.98
C GLY A 332 4.97 10.01 -19.33
N HIS A 333 4.05 9.16 -19.76
CA HIS A 333 4.12 8.49 -21.04
C HIS A 333 3.63 9.39 -22.18
N THR A 334 4.26 9.29 -23.36
CA THR A 334 3.72 9.87 -24.58
C THR A 334 2.49 9.08 -25.03
N GLU A 335 1.67 9.67 -25.92
CA GLU A 335 0.49 8.99 -26.48
C GLU A 335 0.85 7.64 -27.12
N ASN A 336 1.95 7.56 -27.85
CA ASN A 336 2.41 6.32 -28.48
C ASN A 336 2.76 5.26 -27.42
N MET A 337 3.47 5.63 -26.37
CA MET A 337 3.81 4.72 -25.28
C MET A 337 2.55 4.19 -24.56
N VAL A 338 1.56 5.08 -24.34
CA VAL A 338 0.27 4.67 -23.75
C VAL A 338 -0.47 3.68 -24.67
N ARG A 339 -0.46 3.92 -25.98
CA ARG A 339 -1.07 3.01 -26.97
C ARG A 339 -0.37 1.66 -27.02
N GLU A 340 0.96 1.64 -26.93
CA GLU A 340 1.74 0.41 -26.88
C GLU A 340 1.46 -0.37 -25.59
N GLU A 341 1.43 0.28 -24.44
CA GLU A 341 1.12 -0.36 -23.17
C GLU A 341 -0.34 -0.86 -23.12
N ALA A 342 -1.27 -0.11 -23.69
CA ALA A 342 -2.66 -0.55 -23.81
C ALA A 342 -2.82 -1.84 -24.64
N ARG A 343 -1.98 -2.04 -25.67
CA ARG A 343 -1.96 -3.30 -26.47
C ARG A 343 -1.49 -4.50 -25.65
N ARG A 344 -0.73 -4.29 -24.58
CA ARG A 344 -0.28 -5.34 -23.66
C ARG A 344 -1.30 -5.64 -22.54
N CYS A 345 -2.38 -4.88 -22.46
CA CYS A 345 -3.36 -5.00 -21.39
C CYS A 345 -4.03 -6.38 -21.39
N LEU A 346 -3.88 -7.11 -20.28
CA LEU A 346 -4.49 -8.43 -20.08
C LEU A 346 -5.92 -8.36 -19.55
N ARG A 347 -6.47 -7.16 -19.36
CA ARG A 347 -7.78 -6.93 -18.75
C ARG A 347 -7.94 -7.61 -17.37
N CYS A 348 -6.87 -7.61 -16.58
CA CYS A 348 -6.89 -8.16 -15.23
C CYS A 348 -7.63 -7.27 -14.21
N ASP A 349 -8.01 -6.06 -14.61
CA ASP A 349 -8.83 -5.11 -13.86
C ASP A 349 -10.19 -5.66 -13.44
N ILE A 350 -10.72 -6.67 -14.15
CA ILE A 350 -11.99 -7.30 -13.81
C ILE A 350 -11.85 -8.33 -12.68
N CYS A 351 -10.65 -8.78 -12.37
CA CYS A 351 -10.39 -9.62 -11.19
C CYS A 351 -10.20 -8.73 -9.97
N LEU A 352 -11.15 -8.79 -9.03
CA LEU A 352 -11.11 -8.00 -7.79
C LEU A 352 -10.21 -8.62 -6.72
N ARG A 353 -9.56 -9.74 -7.02
CA ARG A 353 -8.71 -10.48 -6.08
C ARG A 353 -9.42 -10.82 -4.76
N CYS A 354 -10.74 -10.98 -4.78
CA CYS A 354 -11.58 -11.25 -3.60
C CYS A 354 -11.34 -12.62 -2.95
N GLY A 355 -10.51 -13.49 -3.54
CA GLY A 355 -10.21 -14.83 -3.01
C GLY A 355 -11.34 -15.86 -3.13
N LYS A 356 -12.54 -15.48 -3.59
CA LYS A 356 -13.71 -16.37 -3.61
C LYS A 356 -13.50 -17.66 -4.40
N CYS A 357 -12.80 -17.59 -5.51
CA CYS A 357 -12.46 -18.76 -6.33
C CYS A 357 -11.55 -19.74 -5.58
N VAL A 358 -10.61 -19.23 -4.76
CA VAL A 358 -9.71 -20.03 -3.93
C VAL A 358 -10.48 -20.67 -2.78
N GLU A 359 -11.29 -19.90 -2.05
CA GLU A 359 -12.17 -20.37 -0.96
C GLU A 359 -13.07 -21.51 -1.45
N VAL A 360 -13.79 -21.28 -2.56
CA VAL A 360 -14.69 -22.32 -3.11
C VAL A 360 -13.92 -23.58 -3.52
N CYS A 361 -12.76 -23.44 -4.14
CA CYS A 361 -11.94 -24.60 -4.54
C CYS A 361 -11.42 -25.38 -3.33
N ARG A 362 -10.98 -24.68 -2.29
CA ARG A 362 -10.43 -25.28 -1.07
C ARG A 362 -11.53 -25.82 -0.16
N ASP A 363 -12.48 -24.98 0.22
CA ASP A 363 -13.39 -25.25 1.35
C ASP A 363 -14.69 -25.94 0.89
N LYS A 364 -15.24 -25.54 -0.25
CA LYS A 364 -16.50 -26.15 -0.76
C LYS A 364 -16.25 -27.42 -1.55
N MET A 365 -15.23 -27.41 -2.41
CA MET A 365 -14.93 -28.56 -3.27
C MET A 365 -13.92 -29.52 -2.63
N GLY A 366 -13.07 -29.06 -1.71
CA GLY A 366 -12.00 -29.86 -1.10
C GLY A 366 -10.86 -30.21 -2.08
N VAL A 367 -10.75 -29.50 -3.19
CA VAL A 367 -9.77 -29.77 -4.25
C VAL A 367 -8.46 -29.04 -4.00
N ASN A 368 -8.53 -27.81 -3.50
CA ASN A 368 -7.40 -26.95 -3.18
C ASN A 368 -6.35 -26.84 -4.31
N ALA A 369 -6.83 -26.63 -5.53
CA ALA A 369 -5.98 -26.52 -6.71
C ALA A 369 -5.61 -25.08 -7.08
N LEU A 370 -6.36 -24.10 -6.55
CA LEU A 370 -6.13 -22.68 -6.81
C LEU A 370 -5.41 -22.04 -5.63
N GLN A 371 -4.35 -21.33 -5.92
CA GLN A 371 -3.65 -20.49 -4.95
C GLN A 371 -3.57 -19.07 -5.52
N MET A 372 -3.88 -18.09 -4.70
CA MET A 372 -3.65 -16.69 -4.97
C MET A 372 -2.38 -16.31 -4.23
N GLY A 373 -1.32 -15.97 -4.96
CA GLY A 373 -0.13 -15.34 -4.40
C GLY A 373 -0.48 -13.93 -3.99
N TYR A 374 -0.14 -13.53 -2.80
CA TYR A 374 0.04 -12.12 -2.49
C TYR A 374 1.33 -11.67 -3.17
N PHE A 375 1.42 -10.40 -3.54
CA PHE A 375 2.72 -9.80 -3.83
C PHE A 375 3.59 -10.01 -2.60
N ASP A 376 4.48 -10.95 -2.70
CA ASP A 376 5.59 -11.04 -1.78
C ASP A 376 6.59 -10.00 -2.25
N PHE A 377 6.73 -8.91 -1.52
CA PHE A 377 7.67 -7.84 -1.85
C PHE A 377 9.12 -8.34 -1.83
N ASP A 378 9.39 -9.40 -1.08
CA ASP A 378 10.72 -10.00 -1.00
C ASP A 378 11.01 -10.95 -2.18
N HIS A 379 9.97 -11.50 -2.81
CA HIS A 379 10.09 -12.44 -3.93
C HIS A 379 8.96 -12.19 -4.94
N PRO A 380 9.02 -11.13 -5.76
CA PRO A 380 7.97 -10.83 -6.74
C PRO A 380 7.83 -11.97 -7.73
N VAL A 381 6.84 -12.81 -7.54
CA VAL A 381 6.49 -13.87 -8.47
C VAL A 381 5.66 -13.25 -9.59
N LYS A 382 6.10 -13.39 -10.83
CA LYS A 382 5.49 -12.80 -12.03
C LYS A 382 4.01 -13.16 -12.28
N THR A 383 3.43 -14.10 -11.53
CA THR A 383 2.02 -14.51 -11.65
C THR A 383 1.41 -14.74 -10.28
N ASP A 384 0.38 -13.98 -9.97
CA ASP A 384 -0.35 -14.04 -8.71
C ASP A 384 -1.32 -15.22 -8.57
N PHE A 385 -1.58 -15.93 -9.65
CA PHE A 385 -2.47 -17.08 -9.65
C PHE A 385 -1.68 -18.33 -10.05
N ARG A 386 -1.68 -19.31 -9.15
CA ARG A 386 -1.13 -20.64 -9.43
C ARG A 386 -2.27 -21.63 -9.46
N VAL A 387 -2.35 -22.41 -10.52
CA VAL A 387 -3.18 -23.60 -10.59
C VAL A 387 -2.27 -24.80 -10.54
N THR A 388 -2.47 -25.64 -9.53
CA THR A 388 -1.88 -26.98 -9.55
C THR A 388 -2.69 -27.81 -10.55
N ALA A 389 -2.22 -27.87 -11.81
CA ALA A 389 -2.90 -28.54 -12.91
C ALA A 389 -3.23 -30.00 -12.58
N GLU A 390 -2.38 -30.65 -11.81
CA GLU A 390 -2.56 -32.02 -11.32
C GLU A 390 -3.70 -32.16 -10.32
N ARG A 391 -4.00 -31.14 -9.51
CA ARG A 391 -5.10 -31.14 -8.55
C ARG A 391 -6.40 -30.65 -9.14
N CYS A 392 -6.34 -29.73 -10.11
CA CYS A 392 -7.53 -29.16 -10.71
C CYS A 392 -8.33 -30.24 -11.44
N ILE A 393 -9.57 -30.40 -11.06
CA ILE A 393 -10.52 -31.34 -11.67
C ILE A 393 -11.40 -30.70 -12.75
N ALA A 394 -11.20 -29.41 -13.02
CA ALA A 394 -11.98 -28.62 -13.96
C ALA A 394 -13.52 -28.70 -13.71
N CYS A 395 -13.93 -28.60 -12.44
CA CYS A 395 -15.34 -28.69 -12.03
C CYS A 395 -16.16 -27.41 -12.31
N GLY A 396 -15.49 -26.28 -12.58
CA GLY A 396 -16.16 -25.01 -12.85
C GLY A 396 -16.66 -24.23 -11.61
N ALA A 397 -16.55 -24.77 -10.40
CA ALA A 397 -17.06 -24.12 -9.19
C ALA A 397 -16.43 -22.72 -8.96
N CYS A 398 -15.16 -22.56 -9.22
CA CYS A 398 -14.46 -21.26 -9.13
C CYS A 398 -15.02 -20.24 -10.13
N ALA A 399 -15.34 -20.66 -11.36
CA ALA A 399 -15.91 -19.80 -12.38
C ALA A 399 -17.36 -19.43 -12.06
N ALA A 400 -18.17 -20.40 -11.59
CA ALA A 400 -19.56 -20.18 -11.22
C ALA A 400 -19.72 -19.20 -10.04
N ASN A 401 -18.75 -19.13 -9.14
CA ASN A 401 -18.77 -18.26 -7.96
C ASN A 401 -17.92 -16.98 -8.12
N CYS A 402 -17.37 -16.71 -9.31
CA CYS A 402 -16.63 -15.49 -9.57
C CYS A 402 -17.59 -14.29 -9.69
N PRO A 403 -17.54 -13.29 -8.79
CA PRO A 403 -18.51 -12.20 -8.78
C PRO A 403 -18.42 -11.29 -10.01
N THR A 404 -17.23 -11.20 -10.62
CA THR A 404 -16.98 -10.32 -11.78
C THR A 404 -16.96 -11.09 -13.10
N GLY A 405 -16.97 -12.43 -13.08
CA GLY A 405 -16.79 -13.25 -14.26
C GLY A 405 -15.34 -13.25 -14.82
N ALA A 406 -14.37 -12.76 -14.04
CA ALA A 406 -12.96 -12.83 -14.40
C ALA A 406 -12.46 -14.27 -14.56
N MET A 407 -12.91 -15.17 -13.68
CA MET A 407 -12.68 -16.61 -13.79
C MET A 407 -13.74 -17.22 -14.69
N ARG A 408 -13.32 -17.92 -15.72
CA ARG A 408 -14.20 -18.56 -16.71
C ARG A 408 -13.90 -20.02 -16.92
N MET A 409 -14.91 -20.76 -17.29
CA MET A 409 -14.83 -22.15 -17.73
C MET A 409 -15.58 -22.30 -19.01
N ASP A 410 -14.91 -22.68 -20.07
CA ASP A 410 -15.47 -22.83 -21.41
C ASP A 410 -15.12 -24.24 -21.96
N ASP A 411 -16.09 -24.87 -22.64
CA ASP A 411 -15.87 -26.11 -23.36
C ASP A 411 -15.71 -25.79 -24.84
N LYS A 412 -14.49 -25.99 -25.38
CA LYS A 412 -14.15 -25.73 -26.80
C LYS A 412 -13.26 -26.84 -27.34
N ASN A 413 -13.54 -27.26 -28.57
CA ASN A 413 -12.72 -28.23 -29.32
C ASN A 413 -12.44 -29.54 -28.52
N GLY A 414 -13.43 -30.06 -27.81
CA GLY A 414 -13.28 -31.27 -27.02
C GLY A 414 -12.46 -31.08 -25.70
N GLU A 415 -12.15 -29.88 -25.34
CA GLU A 415 -11.47 -29.55 -24.08
C GLU A 415 -12.29 -28.61 -23.21
N ARG A 416 -12.19 -28.80 -21.91
CA ARG A 416 -12.64 -27.84 -20.88
C ARG A 416 -11.49 -26.95 -20.47
N ILE A 417 -11.67 -25.64 -20.63
CA ILE A 417 -10.64 -24.64 -20.44
C ILE A 417 -11.02 -23.75 -19.26
N LEU A 418 -10.17 -23.71 -18.24
CA LEU A 418 -10.25 -22.74 -17.15
C LEU A 418 -9.36 -21.54 -17.47
N SER A 419 -9.92 -20.34 -17.43
CA SER A 419 -9.17 -19.11 -17.66
C SER A 419 -9.47 -18.04 -16.62
N LEU A 420 -8.50 -17.14 -16.40
CA LEU A 420 -8.62 -15.94 -15.59
C LEU A 420 -8.21 -14.74 -16.44
N CYS A 421 -9.10 -13.76 -16.60
CA CYS A 421 -8.84 -12.56 -17.41
C CYS A 421 -8.24 -12.91 -18.80
N GLY A 422 -8.73 -13.97 -19.44
CA GLY A 422 -8.23 -14.45 -20.73
C GLY A 422 -6.96 -15.32 -20.68
N THR A 423 -6.26 -15.38 -19.55
CA THR A 423 -5.11 -16.27 -19.37
C THR A 423 -5.58 -17.68 -19.03
N ILE A 424 -5.16 -18.66 -19.83
CA ILE A 424 -5.54 -20.05 -19.61
C ILE A 424 -4.75 -20.60 -18.43
N LEU A 425 -5.48 -21.07 -17.42
CA LEU A 425 -4.93 -21.67 -16.21
C LEU A 425 -4.85 -23.19 -16.27
N ASN A 426 -5.82 -23.83 -16.93
CA ASN A 426 -5.86 -25.29 -17.06
C ASN A 426 -6.68 -25.72 -18.30
N ARG A 427 -6.31 -26.85 -18.87
CA ARG A 427 -7.04 -27.52 -19.96
C ARG A 427 -7.19 -28.99 -19.63
N GLN A 428 -8.38 -29.55 -19.88
CA GLN A 428 -8.65 -30.99 -19.71
C GLN A 428 -9.56 -31.51 -20.80
N LYS A 429 -9.23 -32.66 -21.38
CA LYS A 429 -10.05 -33.31 -22.40
C LYS A 429 -11.42 -33.71 -21.83
N LEU A 430 -12.45 -33.46 -22.62
CA LEU A 430 -13.82 -33.85 -22.32
C LEU A 430 -14.07 -35.33 -22.70
N VAL A 431 -14.84 -36.00 -21.87
CA VAL A 431 -15.35 -37.35 -22.15
C VAL A 431 -16.82 -37.23 -22.59
N HIS A 432 -17.16 -37.98 -23.59
CA HIS A 432 -18.51 -38.07 -24.13
C HIS A 432 -19.15 -39.40 -23.76
N CYS A 433 -20.46 -39.40 -23.61
CA CYS A 433 -21.23 -40.62 -23.46
C CYS A 433 -21.11 -41.48 -24.71
N GLN A 434 -20.85 -42.77 -24.55
CA GLN A 434 -20.73 -43.69 -25.68
C GLN A 434 -22.07 -43.96 -26.37
N ASP A 435 -23.19 -43.83 -25.64
CA ASP A 435 -24.50 -44.15 -26.16
C ASP A 435 -25.17 -42.96 -26.86
N CYS A 436 -25.04 -41.73 -26.35
CA CYS A 436 -25.77 -40.57 -26.87
C CYS A 436 -24.86 -39.40 -27.29
N GLY A 437 -23.52 -39.52 -27.16
CA GLY A 437 -22.57 -38.47 -27.54
C GLY A 437 -22.55 -37.25 -26.61
N ALA A 438 -23.38 -37.20 -25.56
CA ALA A 438 -23.46 -36.05 -24.65
C ALA A 438 -22.13 -35.83 -23.90
N VAL A 439 -21.74 -34.57 -23.69
CA VAL A 439 -20.55 -34.20 -22.93
C VAL A 439 -20.77 -34.54 -21.45
N LEU A 440 -19.94 -35.42 -20.89
CA LEU A 440 -20.03 -35.82 -19.48
C LEU A 440 -19.11 -34.98 -18.59
N GLY A 441 -18.03 -34.44 -19.13
CA GLY A 441 -17.02 -33.68 -18.41
C GLY A 441 -15.63 -34.29 -18.45
N PRO A 442 -14.62 -33.68 -17.82
CA PRO A 442 -13.27 -34.24 -17.74
C PRO A 442 -13.20 -35.47 -16.87
N VAL A 443 -12.31 -36.41 -17.20
CA VAL A 443 -12.11 -37.68 -16.44
C VAL A 443 -11.95 -37.43 -14.96
N ARG A 444 -11.10 -36.50 -14.56
CA ARG A 444 -10.83 -36.19 -13.16
C ARG A 444 -12.07 -35.71 -12.39
N TYR A 445 -12.94 -34.94 -13.06
CA TYR A 445 -14.22 -34.52 -12.48
C TYR A 445 -15.16 -35.71 -12.28
N LEU A 446 -15.27 -36.56 -13.27
CA LEU A 446 -16.11 -37.77 -13.17
C LEU A 446 -15.63 -38.73 -12.05
N ASP A 447 -14.33 -38.91 -11.92
CA ASP A 447 -13.76 -39.71 -10.83
C ASP A 447 -13.99 -39.09 -9.47
N PHE A 448 -13.89 -37.77 -9.35
CA PHE A 448 -14.21 -37.05 -8.11
C PHE A 448 -15.69 -37.26 -7.72
N VAL A 449 -16.61 -37.15 -8.66
CA VAL A 449 -18.04 -37.33 -8.44
C VAL A 449 -18.31 -38.77 -8.01
N ARG A 450 -17.74 -39.78 -8.73
CA ARG A 450 -17.86 -41.21 -8.38
C ARG A 450 -17.38 -41.52 -6.96
N LYS A 451 -16.24 -40.94 -6.55
CA LYS A 451 -15.73 -41.12 -5.19
C LYS A 451 -16.66 -40.53 -4.14
N ARG A 452 -17.19 -39.33 -4.36
CA ARG A 452 -18.15 -38.72 -3.42
C ARG A 452 -19.48 -39.46 -3.34
N MET A 453 -20.01 -39.97 -4.44
CA MET A 453 -21.23 -40.80 -4.44
C MET A 453 -21.04 -42.07 -3.62
N LYS A 454 -19.91 -42.76 -3.76
CA LYS A 454 -19.60 -43.95 -2.94
C LYS A 454 -19.51 -43.64 -1.44
N THR A 455 -18.98 -42.46 -1.08
CA THR A 455 -18.91 -42.03 0.34
C THR A 455 -20.30 -41.74 0.89
N VAL A 456 -21.17 -41.03 0.12
CA VAL A 456 -22.55 -40.75 0.54
C VAL A 456 -23.40 -42.02 0.66
N ALA A 457 -23.23 -42.97 -0.26
CA ALA A 457 -23.93 -44.28 -0.18
C ALA A 457 -23.51 -45.07 1.06
N ARG A 458 -22.26 -45.01 1.48
CA ARG A 458 -21.78 -45.64 2.73
C ARG A 458 -22.32 -44.98 4.00
N ILE A 459 -22.56 -43.65 3.99
CA ILE A 459 -23.08 -42.90 5.14
C ILE A 459 -24.61 -43.12 5.29
N LYS A 460 -25.35 -43.39 4.20
CA LYS A 460 -26.79 -43.67 4.22
C LYS A 460 -27.15 -45.12 4.41
N GLY A 461 -26.17 -46.03 4.45
CA GLY A 461 -26.35 -47.47 4.63
C GLY A 461 -25.98 -47.98 6.01
N ASN A 462 -25.81 -47.09 7.01
CA ASN A 462 -25.67 -47.41 8.43
C ASN A 462 -26.86 -46.88 9.21
#